data_500711acda56b5a4ae04788e9d6784ba
#
_entry.id   500711acda56b5a4ae04788e9d6784ba
#
_cell.length_a   1.000
_cell.length_b   1.000
_cell.length_c   1.000
_cell.angle_alpha   90.00
_cell.angle_beta   90.00
_cell.angle_gamma   90.00
#
_symmetry.space_group_name_H-M   'P 1'
#
loop_
_entity.id
_entity.type
_entity.pdbx_description
1 polymer ?
#
loop_
_entity_poly.entity_id
_entity_poly.type
_entity_poly.pdbx_seq_one_letter_code
_entity_poly.pdbx_strand_id
1 'polypeptide(L)'
;MATTATVTARPTVSVIVPARNEEGNLGECLQSLVTQSGVEAEIVVVDDHSTDRTRAIAQSFPEVHVLEAGPLPQGWTGKNNAVATGAHAARGEWLLFTDADTIHLSGSLARALSEARENDVEFLSYSPEQIAVTFWEMATLPVVFAELARQYPPAKVSDPKSPIAAANGQYILISRQAYAAVGGHAAIASEILEDVALARAVKHSGHKIRFRYAADAVRTRMYRSWPQLREGWTKNLALLFPYPGRLAAKTLLWWALPWVSVALAPTVRPVWAGTVAVLGFTRSTAGLRRSNFDLPMELLSALFGMPMFAYLLLRSKRAHANGTVPWKGRTYSGAEARELSDSKQPRLLLRTEH
;
A
#
# COMPACT_ATOMS: atom_id res chain seq x y z
N MET A 1 50.00 -2.43 -20.58
CA MET A 1 49.24 -2.64 -19.32
C MET A 1 47.80 -2.83 -19.72
N ALA A 2 47.29 -4.05 -19.68
CA ALA A 2 45.90 -4.35 -20.02
C ALA A 2 45.01 -3.98 -18.81
N THR A 3 44.17 -3.01 -18.98
CA THR A 3 43.13 -2.65 -17.98
C THR A 3 42.14 -3.78 -17.92
N THR A 4 42.24 -4.62 -16.91
CA THR A 4 41.23 -5.65 -16.61
C THR A 4 39.96 -4.94 -16.26
N ALA A 5 38.99 -4.92 -17.18
CA ALA A 5 37.63 -4.50 -16.89
C ALA A 5 37.10 -5.45 -15.83
N THR A 6 36.94 -4.96 -14.61
CA THR A 6 36.26 -5.68 -13.53
C THR A 6 34.83 -5.93 -14.00
N VAL A 7 34.55 -7.15 -14.42
CA VAL A 7 33.17 -7.58 -14.64
C VAL A 7 32.49 -7.52 -13.28
N THR A 8 31.78 -6.42 -13.01
CA THR A 8 30.96 -6.31 -11.81
C THR A 8 29.92 -7.43 -11.86
N ALA A 9 29.98 -8.34 -10.88
CA ALA A 9 29.03 -9.43 -10.77
C ALA A 9 27.60 -8.86 -10.83
N ARG A 10 26.71 -9.57 -11.50
CA ARG A 10 25.30 -9.17 -11.62
C ARG A 10 24.67 -9.16 -10.22
N PRO A 11 24.03 -8.05 -9.77
CA PRO A 11 23.44 -8.01 -8.45
C PRO A 11 22.31 -9.03 -8.35
N THR A 12 22.09 -9.59 -7.17
CA THR A 12 21.00 -10.51 -6.91
C THR A 12 19.65 -9.77 -6.89
N VAL A 13 19.64 -8.57 -6.28
CA VAL A 13 18.44 -7.75 -6.15
C VAL A 13 18.69 -6.34 -6.69
N SER A 14 17.76 -5.80 -7.46
CA SER A 14 17.70 -4.37 -7.76
C SER A 14 16.57 -3.73 -6.95
N VAL A 15 16.91 -2.78 -6.11
CA VAL A 15 15.95 -1.98 -5.33
C VAL A 15 15.58 -0.75 -6.15
N ILE A 16 14.32 -0.59 -6.48
CA ILE A 16 13.77 0.53 -7.27
C ILE A 16 12.93 1.42 -6.35
N VAL A 17 13.34 2.68 -6.22
CA VAL A 17 12.69 3.70 -5.38
C VAL A 17 12.19 4.83 -6.26
N PRO A 18 10.90 4.86 -6.62
CA PRO A 18 10.31 6.02 -7.29
C PRO A 18 10.18 7.18 -6.28
N ALA A 19 10.66 8.35 -6.64
CA ALA A 19 10.65 9.50 -5.76
C ALA A 19 10.07 10.74 -6.46
N ARG A 20 9.13 11.43 -5.81
CA ARG A 20 8.61 12.73 -6.22
C ARG A 20 8.26 13.57 -5.01
N ASN A 21 9.00 14.67 -4.80
CA ASN A 21 8.83 15.55 -3.66
C ASN A 21 8.85 14.78 -2.32
N GLU A 22 9.97 14.07 -2.08
CA GLU A 22 10.22 13.21 -0.92
C GLU A 22 11.42 13.69 -0.08
N GLU A 23 11.76 14.99 -0.11
CA GLU A 23 12.91 15.53 0.63
C GLU A 23 12.87 15.20 2.14
N GLY A 24 11.66 15.02 2.70
CA GLY A 24 11.48 14.70 4.12
C GLY A 24 11.63 13.22 4.50
N ASN A 25 11.70 12.31 3.54
CA ASN A 25 11.68 10.87 3.79
C ASN A 25 12.84 10.12 3.11
N LEU A 26 13.21 10.52 1.90
CA LEU A 26 14.14 9.77 1.05
C LEU A 26 15.49 9.50 1.72
N GLY A 27 16.02 10.44 2.50
CA GLY A 27 17.32 10.28 3.18
C GLY A 27 17.33 9.10 4.16
N GLU A 28 16.30 8.97 4.99
CA GLU A 28 16.17 7.84 5.93
C GLU A 28 15.96 6.51 5.19
N CYS A 29 15.15 6.51 4.13
CA CYS A 29 14.95 5.35 3.27
C CYS A 29 16.29 4.87 2.68
N LEU A 30 17.05 5.74 2.01
CA LEU A 30 18.32 5.39 1.39
C LEU A 30 19.36 4.95 2.42
N GLN A 31 19.46 5.62 3.56
CA GLN A 31 20.36 5.21 4.64
C GLN A 31 20.04 3.79 5.11
N SER A 32 18.77 3.43 5.20
CA SER A 32 18.35 2.09 5.58
C SER A 32 18.62 1.03 4.51
N LEU A 33 18.66 1.42 3.24
CA LEU A 33 18.95 0.54 2.10
C LEU A 33 20.46 0.31 1.90
N VAL A 34 21.30 1.36 1.97
CA VAL A 34 22.75 1.23 1.77
C VAL A 34 23.42 0.44 2.89
N THR A 35 22.78 0.34 4.05
CA THR A 35 23.26 -0.46 5.19
C THR A 35 22.80 -1.92 5.17
N GLN A 36 22.01 -2.34 4.15
CA GLN A 36 21.62 -3.76 4.02
C GLN A 36 22.82 -4.64 3.76
N SER A 37 22.79 -5.84 4.33
CA SER A 37 23.83 -6.84 4.22
C SER A 37 23.26 -8.23 3.93
N GLY A 38 24.13 -9.18 3.56
CA GLY A 38 23.74 -10.56 3.30
C GLY A 38 23.13 -10.82 1.91
N VAL A 39 23.08 -9.80 1.04
CA VAL A 39 22.67 -9.92 -0.37
C VAL A 39 23.37 -8.83 -1.19
N GLU A 40 23.80 -9.18 -2.38
CA GLU A 40 24.32 -8.18 -3.34
C GLU A 40 23.14 -7.43 -3.97
N ALA A 41 23.06 -6.14 -3.71
CA ALA A 41 21.99 -5.28 -4.19
C ALA A 41 22.55 -4.05 -4.91
N GLU A 42 21.85 -3.60 -5.94
CA GLU A 42 21.95 -2.25 -6.48
C GLU A 42 20.74 -1.43 -6.07
N ILE A 43 20.90 -0.14 -5.88
CA ILE A 43 19.83 0.78 -5.53
C ILE A 43 19.65 1.78 -6.66
N VAL A 44 18.44 1.86 -7.19
CA VAL A 44 18.06 2.75 -8.30
C VAL A 44 16.95 3.68 -7.79
N VAL A 45 17.25 4.96 -7.65
CA VAL A 45 16.26 6.00 -7.38
C VAL A 45 15.83 6.60 -8.71
N VAL A 46 14.53 6.69 -8.93
CA VAL A 46 13.96 7.35 -10.11
C VAL A 46 13.23 8.61 -9.68
N ASP A 47 13.83 9.75 -9.96
CA ASP A 47 13.24 11.06 -9.71
C ASP A 47 12.18 11.40 -10.76
N ASP A 48 10.93 11.50 -10.33
CA ASP A 48 9.80 11.87 -11.18
C ASP A 48 9.58 13.39 -11.17
N HIS A 49 10.58 14.14 -11.67
CA HIS A 49 10.55 15.61 -11.78
C HIS A 49 10.23 16.31 -10.47
N SER A 50 10.95 16.00 -9.40
CA SER A 50 10.83 16.67 -8.10
C SER A 50 11.21 18.14 -8.19
N THR A 51 10.51 18.97 -7.42
CA THR A 51 10.73 20.43 -7.33
C THR A 51 11.38 20.86 -6.02
N ASP A 52 11.60 19.90 -5.11
CA ASP A 52 12.28 20.05 -3.84
C ASP A 52 13.72 19.47 -3.88
N ARG A 53 14.33 19.19 -2.73
CA ARG A 53 15.68 18.65 -2.65
C ARG A 53 15.79 17.14 -2.87
N THR A 54 14.71 16.44 -3.27
CA THR A 54 14.69 14.98 -3.44
C THR A 54 15.86 14.48 -4.28
N ARG A 55 16.08 15.06 -5.48
CA ARG A 55 17.19 14.67 -6.38
C ARG A 55 18.56 14.88 -5.75
N ALA A 56 18.76 16.02 -5.10
CA ALA A 56 20.03 16.33 -4.44
C ALA A 56 20.32 15.37 -3.29
N ILE A 57 19.30 14.96 -2.53
CA ILE A 57 19.42 13.95 -1.47
C ILE A 57 19.82 12.60 -2.08
N ALA A 58 19.15 12.14 -3.14
CA ALA A 58 19.51 10.89 -3.79
C ALA A 58 20.96 10.89 -4.30
N GLN A 59 21.41 11.97 -4.90
CA GLN A 59 22.78 12.14 -5.42
C GLN A 59 23.86 12.24 -4.32
N SER A 60 23.49 12.48 -3.07
CA SER A 60 24.43 12.49 -1.94
C SER A 60 24.85 11.09 -1.47
N PHE A 61 24.22 10.03 -1.98
CA PHE A 61 24.54 8.63 -1.70
C PHE A 61 25.34 8.04 -2.89
N PRO A 62 26.67 7.83 -2.77
CA PRO A 62 27.49 7.34 -3.88
C PRO A 62 27.14 5.91 -4.35
N GLU A 63 26.49 5.11 -3.51
CA GLU A 63 26.04 3.76 -3.81
C GLU A 63 24.73 3.72 -4.63
N VAL A 64 24.08 4.89 -4.82
CA VAL A 64 22.75 4.98 -5.44
C VAL A 64 22.85 5.45 -6.88
N HIS A 65 22.24 4.71 -7.79
CA HIS A 65 22.05 5.12 -9.17
C HIS A 65 20.81 6.00 -9.29
N VAL A 66 21.02 7.28 -9.60
CA VAL A 66 19.92 8.24 -9.74
C VAL A 66 19.55 8.41 -11.21
N LEU A 67 18.30 8.08 -11.53
CA LEU A 67 17.74 8.27 -12.86
C LEU A 67 16.65 9.36 -12.79
N GLU A 68 16.37 9.96 -13.94
CA GLU A 68 15.21 10.81 -14.14
C GLU A 68 14.14 10.04 -14.91
N ALA A 69 12.90 10.11 -14.45
CA ALA A 69 11.79 9.53 -15.21
C ALA A 69 11.67 10.25 -16.56
N GLY A 70 11.50 9.48 -17.63
CA GLY A 70 11.22 10.06 -18.95
C GLY A 70 9.90 10.84 -18.97
N PRO A 71 9.59 11.53 -20.09
CA PRO A 71 8.31 12.19 -20.27
C PRO A 71 7.15 11.24 -19.95
N LEU A 72 6.14 11.74 -19.24
CA LEU A 72 5.00 10.92 -18.84
C LEU A 72 4.17 10.53 -20.08
N PRO A 73 4.10 9.24 -20.46
CA PRO A 73 3.29 8.83 -21.58
C PRO A 73 1.79 9.03 -21.30
N GLN A 74 1.00 9.25 -22.35
CA GLN A 74 -0.45 9.38 -22.21
C GLN A 74 -1.05 8.11 -21.57
N GLY A 75 -1.95 8.27 -20.61
CA GLY A 75 -2.60 7.17 -19.90
C GLY A 75 -1.75 6.53 -18.79
N TRP A 76 -0.53 7.00 -18.55
CA TRP A 76 0.31 6.50 -17.47
C TRP A 76 0.16 7.32 -16.18
N THR A 77 0.27 6.66 -15.04
CA THR A 77 0.54 7.37 -13.79
C THR A 77 2.02 7.69 -13.67
N GLY A 78 2.38 8.81 -12.98
CA GLY A 78 3.78 9.17 -12.78
C GLY A 78 4.56 8.09 -12.01
N LYS A 79 3.94 7.47 -11.00
CA LYS A 79 4.56 6.38 -10.24
C LYS A 79 4.87 5.18 -11.14
N ASN A 80 3.92 4.74 -11.97
CA ASN A 80 4.14 3.61 -12.87
C ASN A 80 5.23 3.90 -13.89
N ASN A 81 5.30 5.13 -14.42
CA ASN A 81 6.36 5.55 -15.33
C ASN A 81 7.74 5.51 -14.65
N ALA A 82 7.85 6.05 -13.44
CA ALA A 82 9.11 6.04 -12.69
C ALA A 82 9.53 4.60 -12.33
N VAL A 83 8.61 3.76 -11.84
CA VAL A 83 8.91 2.36 -11.51
C VAL A 83 9.31 1.56 -12.75
N ALA A 84 8.61 1.74 -13.87
CA ALA A 84 8.97 1.09 -15.15
C ALA A 84 10.36 1.51 -15.65
N THR A 85 10.69 2.81 -15.55
CA THR A 85 12.02 3.34 -15.88
C THR A 85 13.11 2.67 -15.04
N GLY A 86 12.92 2.58 -13.72
CA GLY A 86 13.84 1.91 -12.82
C GLY A 86 13.98 0.41 -13.10
N ALA A 87 12.86 -0.29 -13.32
CA ALA A 87 12.86 -1.71 -13.62
C ALA A 87 13.57 -2.04 -14.96
N HIS A 88 13.48 -1.14 -15.94
CA HIS A 88 14.19 -1.29 -17.22
C HIS A 88 15.70 -1.14 -17.04
N ALA A 89 16.15 -0.21 -16.23
CA ALA A 89 17.57 0.02 -15.94
C ALA A 89 18.18 -1.02 -14.99
N ALA A 90 17.35 -1.65 -14.19
CA ALA A 90 17.75 -2.63 -13.19
C ALA A 90 18.38 -3.89 -13.80
N ARG A 91 19.39 -4.48 -13.12
CA ARG A 91 20.16 -5.66 -13.58
C ARG A 91 19.94 -6.91 -12.76
N GLY A 92 19.38 -6.79 -11.54
CA GLY A 92 19.18 -7.90 -10.60
C GLY A 92 18.27 -9.00 -11.13
N GLU A 93 18.40 -10.19 -10.58
CA GLU A 93 17.50 -11.33 -10.83
C GLU A 93 16.14 -11.11 -10.17
N TRP A 94 16.14 -10.41 -9.07
CA TRP A 94 14.98 -9.98 -8.33
C TRP A 94 14.86 -8.46 -8.36
N LEU A 95 13.62 -7.98 -8.40
CA LEU A 95 13.29 -6.56 -8.32
C LEU A 95 12.57 -6.31 -7.00
N LEU A 96 13.07 -5.37 -6.21
CA LEU A 96 12.36 -4.85 -5.05
C LEU A 96 11.83 -3.47 -5.39
N PHE A 97 10.52 -3.31 -5.45
CA PHE A 97 9.86 -2.01 -5.49
C PHE A 97 9.57 -1.55 -4.06
N THR A 98 9.97 -0.34 -3.72
CA THR A 98 9.74 0.24 -2.40
C THR A 98 9.49 1.74 -2.49
N ASP A 99 8.59 2.25 -1.64
CA ASP A 99 8.31 3.69 -1.58
C ASP A 99 9.42 4.45 -0.83
N ALA A 100 9.61 5.72 -1.14
CA ALA A 100 10.65 6.58 -0.58
C ALA A 100 10.45 6.93 0.92
N ASP A 101 9.32 6.57 1.51
CA ASP A 101 8.96 6.74 2.93
C ASP A 101 9.11 5.46 3.76
N THR A 102 9.74 4.43 3.18
CA THR A 102 9.91 3.11 3.81
C THR A 102 11.30 2.97 4.42
N ILE A 103 11.35 2.52 5.67
CA ILE A 103 12.59 2.22 6.41
C ILE A 103 12.77 0.71 6.45
N HIS A 104 13.90 0.23 5.94
CA HIS A 104 14.27 -1.18 5.87
C HIS A 104 15.10 -1.58 7.09
N LEU A 105 14.60 -2.50 7.92
CA LEU A 105 15.35 -2.98 9.09
C LEU A 105 16.54 -3.84 8.64
N SER A 106 17.57 -3.90 9.46
CA SER A 106 18.81 -4.62 9.14
C SER A 106 18.55 -6.06 8.67
N GLY A 107 19.14 -6.44 7.54
CA GLY A 107 18.98 -7.76 6.92
C GLY A 107 17.59 -8.07 6.36
N SER A 108 16.68 -7.09 6.26
CA SER A 108 15.31 -7.31 5.76
C SER A 108 15.32 -7.80 4.31
N LEU A 109 16.24 -7.29 3.49
CA LEU A 109 16.36 -7.66 2.07
C LEU A 109 16.80 -9.13 1.90
N ALA A 110 17.82 -9.55 2.64
CA ALA A 110 18.30 -10.94 2.62
C ALA A 110 17.22 -11.90 3.14
N ARG A 111 16.52 -11.53 4.23
CA ARG A 111 15.41 -12.33 4.77
C ARG A 111 14.27 -12.46 3.78
N ALA A 112 13.89 -11.38 3.11
CA ALA A 112 12.82 -11.43 2.11
C ALA A 112 13.16 -12.35 0.94
N LEU A 113 14.40 -12.30 0.46
CA LEU A 113 14.86 -13.18 -0.62
C LEU A 113 14.88 -14.66 -0.16
N SER A 114 15.34 -14.94 1.07
CA SER A 114 15.29 -16.29 1.66
C SER A 114 13.85 -16.78 1.79
N GLU A 115 12.97 -15.94 2.35
CA GLU A 115 11.55 -16.26 2.52
C GLU A 115 10.86 -16.56 1.18
N ALA A 116 11.17 -15.79 0.12
CA ALA A 116 10.62 -16.03 -1.21
C ALA A 116 11.06 -17.39 -1.76
N ARG A 117 12.35 -17.71 -1.63
CA ARG A 117 12.94 -18.98 -2.09
C ARG A 117 12.44 -20.18 -1.29
N GLU A 118 12.40 -20.09 0.04
CA GLU A 118 11.93 -21.15 0.94
C GLU A 118 10.45 -21.49 0.73
N ASN A 119 9.64 -20.52 0.36
CA ASN A 119 8.21 -20.73 0.10
C ASN A 119 7.91 -20.97 -1.39
N ASP A 120 8.93 -21.03 -2.24
CA ASP A 120 8.78 -21.20 -3.70
C ASP A 120 7.77 -20.20 -4.28
N VAL A 121 7.94 -18.92 -3.96
CA VAL A 121 7.11 -17.82 -4.45
C VAL A 121 7.94 -16.85 -5.28
N GLU A 122 7.35 -16.34 -6.34
CA GLU A 122 7.99 -15.41 -7.26
C GLU A 122 7.59 -13.96 -7.00
N PHE A 123 6.63 -13.76 -6.10
CA PHE A 123 6.15 -12.46 -5.66
C PHE A 123 5.92 -12.47 -4.14
N LEU A 124 6.65 -11.63 -3.42
CA LEU A 124 6.53 -11.44 -1.98
C LEU A 124 6.21 -9.98 -1.70
N SER A 125 5.17 -9.70 -0.93
CA SER A 125 4.88 -8.35 -0.47
C SER A 125 4.78 -8.29 1.04
N TYR A 126 5.44 -7.30 1.62
CA TYR A 126 5.39 -6.98 3.04
C TYR A 126 4.50 -5.76 3.28
N SER A 127 3.58 -5.87 4.22
CA SER A 127 2.90 -4.73 4.80
C SER A 127 3.73 -4.21 5.98
N PRO A 128 4.32 -3.00 5.91
CA PRO A 128 5.17 -2.45 6.96
C PRO A 128 4.44 -2.17 8.26
N GLU A 129 5.20 -2.10 9.35
CA GLU A 129 4.74 -1.43 10.57
C GLU A 129 4.43 0.04 10.27
N GLN A 130 3.25 0.48 10.65
CA GLN A 130 2.79 1.85 10.44
C GLN A 130 3.14 2.71 11.66
N ILE A 131 4.06 3.65 11.51
CA ILE A 131 4.40 4.61 12.57
C ILE A 131 3.31 5.67 12.62
N ALA A 132 2.62 5.77 13.75
CA ALA A 132 1.59 6.75 14.02
C ALA A 132 2.03 7.67 15.17
N VAL A 133 2.18 8.96 14.93
CA VAL A 133 2.69 9.94 15.90
C VAL A 133 1.66 11.00 16.23
N THR A 134 0.94 11.50 15.23
CA THR A 134 -0.07 12.54 15.42
C THR A 134 -1.42 11.94 15.79
N PHE A 135 -2.27 12.74 16.45
CA PHE A 135 -3.66 12.35 16.74
C PHE A 135 -4.38 11.76 15.53
N TRP A 136 -4.21 12.38 14.36
CA TRP A 136 -4.89 11.97 13.13
C TRP A 136 -4.43 10.59 12.64
N GLU A 137 -3.12 10.32 12.73
CA GLU A 137 -2.55 9.01 12.40
C GLU A 137 -3.06 7.95 13.39
N MET A 138 -2.92 8.21 14.70
CA MET A 138 -3.34 7.27 15.76
C MET A 138 -4.84 6.97 15.73
N ALA A 139 -5.68 7.96 15.41
CA ALA A 139 -7.11 7.74 15.32
C ALA A 139 -7.51 6.98 14.05
N THR A 140 -6.89 7.29 12.90
CA THR A 140 -7.40 6.82 11.60
C THR A 140 -6.76 5.52 11.12
N LEU A 141 -5.44 5.33 11.33
CA LEU A 141 -4.74 4.17 10.77
C LEU A 141 -5.28 2.82 11.30
N PRO A 142 -5.59 2.64 12.60
CA PRO A 142 -6.07 1.35 13.07
C PRO A 142 -7.37 0.90 12.37
N VAL A 143 -8.35 1.79 12.17
CA VAL A 143 -9.60 1.41 11.49
C VAL A 143 -9.37 1.11 10.01
N VAL A 144 -8.51 1.88 9.34
CA VAL A 144 -8.18 1.64 7.92
C VAL A 144 -7.50 0.27 7.76
N PHE A 145 -6.45 0.01 8.54
CA PHE A 145 -5.70 -1.25 8.44
C PHE A 145 -6.51 -2.46 8.93
N ALA A 146 -7.41 -2.30 9.91
CA ALA A 146 -8.35 -3.35 10.31
C ALA A 146 -9.31 -3.73 9.17
N GLU A 147 -9.83 -2.74 8.43
CA GLU A 147 -10.72 -3.00 7.28
C GLU A 147 -9.93 -3.55 6.08
N LEU A 148 -8.68 -3.12 5.86
CA LEU A 148 -7.80 -3.73 4.85
C LEU A 148 -7.50 -5.19 5.19
N ALA A 149 -7.17 -5.50 6.45
CA ALA A 149 -6.94 -6.86 6.91
C ALA A 149 -8.18 -7.77 6.76
N ARG A 150 -9.37 -7.19 6.91
CA ARG A 150 -10.64 -7.89 6.69
C ARG A 150 -10.91 -8.12 5.19
N GLN A 151 -10.59 -7.13 4.34
CA GLN A 151 -10.79 -7.21 2.89
C GLN A 151 -9.78 -8.12 2.20
N TYR A 152 -8.53 -8.04 2.65
CA TYR A 152 -7.38 -8.74 2.08
C TYR A 152 -6.64 -9.58 3.14
N PRO A 153 -7.27 -10.65 3.68
CA PRO A 153 -6.61 -11.47 4.69
C PRO A 153 -5.32 -12.10 4.10
N PRO A 154 -4.16 -11.98 4.77
CA PRO A 154 -2.88 -12.48 4.24
C PRO A 154 -2.92 -13.96 3.82
N ALA A 155 -3.59 -14.81 4.60
CA ALA A 155 -3.75 -16.22 4.29
C ALA A 155 -4.53 -16.44 2.98
N LYS A 156 -5.54 -15.60 2.68
CA LYS A 156 -6.30 -15.68 1.42
C LYS A 156 -5.54 -15.07 0.24
N VAL A 157 -4.78 -14.02 0.48
CA VAL A 157 -3.91 -13.43 -0.56
C VAL A 157 -2.85 -14.45 -0.98
N SER A 158 -2.23 -15.15 -0.02
CA SER A 158 -1.18 -16.15 -0.28
C SER A 158 -1.70 -17.51 -0.76
N ASP A 159 -3.00 -17.80 -0.60
CA ASP A 159 -3.61 -19.05 -1.07
C ASP A 159 -3.77 -19.01 -2.61
N PRO A 160 -3.10 -19.89 -3.38
CA PRO A 160 -3.20 -19.89 -4.83
C PRO A 160 -4.60 -20.20 -5.35
N LYS A 161 -5.45 -20.86 -4.55
CA LYS A 161 -6.84 -21.18 -4.91
C LYS A 161 -7.80 -20.01 -4.65
N SER A 162 -7.39 -19.00 -3.90
CA SER A 162 -8.21 -17.83 -3.59
C SER A 162 -8.13 -16.80 -4.72
N PRO A 163 -9.24 -16.19 -5.16
CA PRO A 163 -9.22 -15.11 -6.14
C PRO A 163 -8.69 -13.78 -5.56
N ILE A 164 -8.49 -13.71 -4.23
CA ILE A 164 -8.06 -12.47 -3.57
C ILE A 164 -6.57 -12.27 -3.84
N ALA A 165 -6.22 -11.12 -4.41
CA ALA A 165 -4.85 -10.67 -4.60
C ALA A 165 -4.69 -9.27 -4.01
N ALA A 166 -3.60 -9.03 -3.32
CA ALA A 166 -3.19 -7.74 -2.79
C ALA A 166 -1.68 -7.69 -2.60
N ALA A 167 -1.15 -6.49 -2.61
CA ALA A 167 0.20 -6.17 -2.21
C ALA A 167 0.22 -4.81 -1.52
N ASN A 168 1.34 -4.47 -0.91
CA ASN A 168 1.61 -3.13 -0.42
C ASN A 168 2.81 -2.57 -1.19
N GLY A 169 2.63 -1.47 -1.91
CA GLY A 169 3.63 -0.82 -2.75
C GLY A 169 4.89 -0.40 -2.02
N GLN A 170 4.84 -0.35 -0.69
CA GLN A 170 5.99 -0.03 0.16
C GLN A 170 7.03 -1.16 0.20
N TYR A 171 6.66 -2.40 -0.16
CA TYR A 171 7.61 -3.50 -0.29
C TYR A 171 7.05 -4.62 -1.17
N ILE A 172 7.55 -4.71 -2.40
CA ILE A 172 7.22 -5.78 -3.35
C ILE A 172 8.52 -6.35 -3.92
N LEU A 173 8.85 -7.57 -3.51
CA LEU A 173 9.96 -8.34 -4.07
C LEU A 173 9.38 -9.32 -5.11
N ILE A 174 9.84 -9.21 -6.34
CA ILE A 174 9.35 -10.04 -7.46
C ILE A 174 10.52 -10.56 -8.29
N SER A 175 10.46 -11.81 -8.75
CA SER A 175 11.45 -12.32 -9.71
C SER A 175 11.33 -11.55 -11.03
N ARG A 176 12.46 -11.27 -11.68
CA ARG A 176 12.47 -10.60 -12.99
C ARG A 176 11.66 -11.38 -14.03
N GLN A 177 11.69 -12.71 -13.94
CA GLN A 177 10.94 -13.57 -14.83
C GLN A 177 9.43 -13.36 -14.67
N ALA A 178 8.90 -13.41 -13.45
CA ALA A 178 7.48 -13.19 -13.19
C ALA A 178 7.05 -11.77 -13.56
N TYR A 179 7.92 -10.75 -13.28
CA TYR A 179 7.66 -9.38 -13.67
C TYR A 179 7.55 -9.22 -15.20
N ALA A 180 8.47 -9.83 -15.95
CA ALA A 180 8.45 -9.80 -17.42
C ALA A 180 7.24 -10.58 -17.99
N ALA A 181 6.90 -11.73 -17.40
CA ALA A 181 5.79 -12.56 -17.83
C ALA A 181 4.43 -11.84 -17.80
N VAL A 182 4.25 -10.91 -16.86
CA VAL A 182 3.01 -10.12 -16.75
C VAL A 182 3.08 -8.77 -17.49
N GLY A 183 4.17 -8.47 -18.20
CA GLY A 183 4.37 -7.20 -18.89
C GLY A 183 4.73 -6.03 -17.97
N GLY A 184 5.06 -6.31 -16.71
CA GLY A 184 5.51 -5.32 -15.73
C GLY A 184 4.54 -4.15 -15.52
N HIS A 185 5.06 -2.99 -15.13
CA HIS A 185 4.26 -1.78 -14.92
C HIS A 185 3.68 -1.20 -16.21
N ALA A 186 4.19 -1.58 -17.38
CA ALA A 186 3.59 -1.17 -18.64
C ALA A 186 2.18 -1.78 -18.85
N ALA A 187 1.96 -3.00 -18.42
CA ALA A 187 0.64 -3.64 -18.51
C ALA A 187 -0.41 -3.05 -17.56
N ILE A 188 0.03 -2.29 -16.56
CA ILE A 188 -0.82 -1.66 -15.53
C ILE A 188 -0.60 -0.14 -15.47
N ALA A 189 -0.17 0.45 -16.57
CA ALA A 189 0.32 1.84 -16.65
C ALA A 189 -0.64 2.89 -16.09
N SER A 190 -1.94 2.71 -16.28
CA SER A 190 -3.01 3.62 -15.83
C SER A 190 -3.50 3.34 -14.40
N GLU A 191 -3.08 2.23 -13.79
CA GLU A 191 -3.60 1.83 -12.48
C GLU A 191 -3.05 2.73 -11.37
N ILE A 192 -3.97 3.26 -10.55
CA ILE A 192 -3.65 4.09 -9.38
C ILE A 192 -3.18 3.22 -8.20
N LEU A 193 -3.73 2.00 -8.09
CA LEU A 193 -3.29 0.97 -7.14
C LEU A 193 -2.43 -0.05 -7.89
N GLU A 194 -1.25 0.38 -8.30
CA GLU A 194 -0.31 -0.40 -9.10
C GLU A 194 0.14 -1.69 -8.39
N ASP A 195 0.26 -1.63 -7.07
CA ASP A 195 0.63 -2.74 -6.21
C ASP A 195 -0.41 -3.88 -6.24
N VAL A 196 -1.67 -3.54 -6.05
CA VAL A 196 -2.78 -4.50 -6.13
C VAL A 196 -2.96 -5.02 -7.55
N ALA A 197 -2.81 -4.15 -8.56
CA ALA A 197 -2.92 -4.53 -9.96
C ALA A 197 -1.81 -5.49 -10.37
N LEU A 198 -0.55 -5.22 -9.96
CA LEU A 198 0.58 -6.10 -10.22
C LEU A 198 0.41 -7.47 -9.53
N ALA A 199 0.03 -7.48 -8.24
CA ALA A 199 -0.23 -8.71 -7.50
C ALA A 199 -1.33 -9.56 -8.17
N ARG A 200 -2.38 -8.90 -8.68
CA ARG A 200 -3.46 -9.57 -9.41
C ARG A 200 -2.98 -10.16 -10.73
N ALA A 201 -2.21 -9.40 -11.51
CA ALA A 201 -1.64 -9.88 -12.78
C ALA A 201 -0.75 -11.11 -12.56
N VAL A 202 0.16 -11.06 -11.57
CA VAL A 202 1.06 -12.15 -11.22
C VAL A 202 0.29 -13.39 -10.77
N LYS A 203 -0.71 -13.23 -9.91
CA LYS A 203 -1.52 -14.35 -9.43
C LYS A 203 -2.37 -14.99 -10.54
N HIS A 204 -2.96 -14.17 -11.42
CA HIS A 204 -3.75 -14.66 -12.55
C HIS A 204 -2.92 -15.37 -13.63
N SER A 205 -1.62 -15.04 -13.75
CA SER A 205 -0.69 -15.77 -14.63
C SER A 205 -0.21 -17.09 -14.05
N GLY A 206 -0.70 -17.50 -12.88
CA GLY A 206 -0.39 -18.77 -12.23
C GLY A 206 0.84 -18.76 -11.33
N HIS A 207 1.52 -17.63 -11.18
CA HIS A 207 2.62 -17.48 -10.24
C HIS A 207 2.14 -17.43 -8.80
N LYS A 208 2.93 -17.99 -7.89
CA LYS A 208 2.62 -17.97 -6.46
C LYS A 208 2.97 -16.62 -5.86
N ILE A 209 2.06 -16.07 -5.07
CA ILE A 209 2.28 -14.83 -4.32
C ILE A 209 2.23 -15.10 -2.81
N ARG A 210 3.00 -14.31 -2.05
CA ARG A 210 2.98 -14.31 -0.60
C ARG A 210 2.82 -12.89 -0.09
N PHE A 211 1.94 -12.70 0.88
CA PHE A 211 1.68 -11.44 1.53
C PHE A 211 1.66 -11.62 3.04
N ARG A 212 2.38 -10.78 3.79
CA ARG A 212 2.33 -10.76 5.26
C ARG A 212 2.55 -9.38 5.87
N TYR A 213 2.15 -9.23 7.11
CA TYR A 213 2.58 -8.12 7.95
C TYR A 213 4.02 -8.33 8.38
N ALA A 214 4.87 -7.32 8.27
CA ALA A 214 6.30 -7.44 8.40
C ALA A 214 6.92 -6.32 9.26
N ALA A 215 6.39 -6.10 10.46
CA ALA A 215 6.96 -5.18 11.44
C ALA A 215 8.40 -5.53 11.82
N ASP A 216 8.80 -6.79 11.61
CA ASP A 216 10.15 -7.32 11.79
C ASP A 216 11.13 -6.98 10.64
N ALA A 217 10.63 -6.45 9.55
CA ALA A 217 11.41 -6.19 8.33
C ALA A 217 11.36 -4.74 7.86
N VAL A 218 10.21 -4.10 7.92
CA VAL A 218 10.01 -2.77 7.33
C VAL A 218 9.05 -1.91 8.15
N ARG A 219 9.31 -0.60 8.16
CA ARG A 219 8.51 0.43 8.82
C ARG A 219 8.25 1.57 7.88
N THR A 220 7.13 2.27 8.08
CA THR A 220 6.81 3.48 7.32
C THR A 220 6.04 4.49 8.16
N ARG A 221 6.22 5.74 7.82
CA ARG A 221 5.36 6.83 8.25
C ARG A 221 4.82 7.56 7.03
N MET A 222 3.69 7.08 6.51
CA MET A 222 3.09 7.56 5.27
C MET A 222 2.68 9.03 5.29
N TYR A 223 2.21 9.53 6.44
CA TYR A 223 1.62 10.85 6.56
C TYR A 223 2.16 11.57 7.80
N ARG A 224 2.53 12.84 7.64
CA ARG A 224 3.03 13.67 8.75
C ARG A 224 2.03 14.75 9.18
N SER A 225 0.90 14.88 8.46
CA SER A 225 -0.13 15.87 8.74
C SER A 225 -1.51 15.40 8.27
N TRP A 226 -2.57 16.03 8.83
CA TRP A 226 -3.95 15.77 8.40
C TRP A 226 -4.19 16.04 6.90
N PRO A 227 -3.71 17.13 6.28
CA PRO A 227 -3.86 17.33 4.84
C PRO A 227 -3.27 16.18 4.01
N GLN A 228 -2.05 15.72 4.34
CA GLN A 228 -1.40 14.59 3.64
C GLN A 228 -2.19 13.29 3.81
N LEU A 229 -2.62 12.97 5.04
CA LEU A 229 -3.42 11.77 5.32
C LEU A 229 -4.75 11.80 4.57
N ARG A 230 -5.43 12.94 4.58
CA ARG A 230 -6.69 13.13 3.86
C ARG A 230 -6.52 12.98 2.34
N GLU A 231 -5.47 13.55 1.77
CA GLU A 231 -5.18 13.45 0.33
C GLU A 231 -4.86 12.00 -0.05
N GLY A 232 -3.96 11.34 0.65
CA GLY A 232 -3.57 9.96 0.37
C GLY A 232 -4.73 8.97 0.45
N TRP A 233 -5.54 9.03 1.51
CA TRP A 233 -6.70 8.15 1.64
C TRP A 233 -7.83 8.55 0.69
N THR A 234 -7.95 9.82 0.28
CA THR A 234 -8.87 10.22 -0.78
C THR A 234 -8.53 9.54 -2.10
N LYS A 235 -7.23 9.38 -2.40
CA LYS A 235 -6.77 8.67 -3.60
C LYS A 235 -7.13 7.17 -3.56
N ASN A 236 -6.95 6.51 -2.42
CA ASN A 236 -6.90 5.06 -2.36
C ASN A 236 -8.22 4.38 -1.95
N LEU A 237 -8.99 4.94 -0.99
CA LEU A 237 -10.04 4.19 -0.31
C LEU A 237 -11.18 3.72 -1.22
N ALA A 238 -11.60 4.52 -2.20
CA ALA A 238 -12.68 4.13 -3.12
C ALA A 238 -12.27 2.99 -4.06
N LEU A 239 -10.99 2.82 -4.32
CA LEU A 239 -10.45 1.74 -5.14
C LEU A 239 -10.19 0.47 -4.34
N LEU A 240 -9.84 0.62 -3.04
CA LEU A 240 -9.57 -0.50 -2.14
C LEU A 240 -10.85 -1.21 -1.67
N PHE A 241 -11.98 -0.50 -1.61
CA PHE A 241 -13.24 -1.05 -1.12
C PHE A 241 -14.33 -0.98 -2.18
N PRO A 242 -14.95 -2.13 -2.56
CA PRO A 242 -15.94 -2.19 -3.65
C PRO A 242 -17.17 -1.30 -3.42
N TYR A 243 -17.59 -1.16 -2.15
CA TYR A 243 -18.81 -0.43 -1.75
C TYR A 243 -18.51 0.61 -0.67
N PRO A 244 -17.71 1.68 -0.96
CA PRO A 244 -17.24 2.61 0.06
C PRO A 244 -18.38 3.34 0.79
N GLY A 245 -19.48 3.65 0.12
CA GLY A 245 -20.66 4.26 0.74
C GLY A 245 -21.38 3.33 1.72
N ARG A 246 -21.54 2.05 1.38
CA ARG A 246 -22.11 1.05 2.30
C ARG A 246 -21.20 0.80 3.50
N LEU A 247 -19.90 0.76 3.26
CA LEU A 247 -18.92 0.60 4.33
C LEU A 247 -18.95 1.80 5.29
N ALA A 248 -19.01 3.02 4.76
CA ALA A 248 -19.13 4.24 5.57
C ALA A 248 -20.39 4.23 6.43
N ALA A 249 -21.56 3.91 5.83
CA ALA A 249 -22.83 3.83 6.56
C ALA A 249 -22.78 2.76 7.66
N LYS A 250 -22.26 1.57 7.37
CA LYS A 250 -22.07 0.50 8.35
C LYS A 250 -21.13 0.91 9.49
N THR A 251 -20.03 1.56 9.18
CA THR A 251 -19.06 2.04 10.19
C THR A 251 -19.70 3.06 11.11
N LEU A 252 -20.45 4.03 10.56
CA LEU A 252 -21.18 5.03 11.36
C LEU A 252 -22.29 4.41 12.21
N LEU A 253 -23.02 3.43 11.67
CA LEU A 253 -24.06 2.72 12.43
C LEU A 253 -23.47 2.02 13.67
N TRP A 254 -22.41 1.25 13.48
CA TRP A 254 -21.77 0.55 14.61
C TRP A 254 -21.11 1.50 15.60
N TRP A 255 -20.55 2.62 15.12
CA TRP A 255 -20.01 3.67 15.98
C TRP A 255 -21.09 4.39 16.78
N ALA A 256 -22.23 4.73 16.15
CA ALA A 256 -23.31 5.47 16.80
C ALA A 256 -24.11 4.62 17.81
N LEU A 257 -24.21 3.31 17.58
CA LEU A 257 -25.06 2.41 18.36
C LEU A 257 -24.84 2.46 19.88
N PRO A 258 -23.60 2.44 20.40
CA PRO A 258 -23.36 2.59 21.85
C PRO A 258 -23.85 3.92 22.40
N TRP A 259 -23.60 5.03 21.68
CA TRP A 259 -23.98 6.39 22.11
C TRP A 259 -25.48 6.58 22.11
N VAL A 260 -26.16 6.10 21.09
CA VAL A 260 -27.64 6.16 20.97
C VAL A 260 -28.28 5.32 22.08
N SER A 261 -27.75 4.13 22.36
CA SER A 261 -28.30 3.29 23.45
C SER A 261 -28.14 3.92 24.82
N VAL A 262 -27.01 4.57 25.11
CA VAL A 262 -26.82 5.33 26.35
C VAL A 262 -27.76 6.52 26.44
N ALA A 263 -27.93 7.29 25.35
CA ALA A 263 -28.85 8.43 25.33
C ALA A 263 -30.31 8.03 25.53
N LEU A 264 -30.71 6.84 25.07
CA LEU A 264 -32.06 6.32 25.25
C LEU A 264 -32.26 5.55 26.57
N ALA A 265 -31.23 5.37 27.38
CA ALA A 265 -31.33 4.66 28.66
C ALA A 265 -32.41 5.18 29.62
N PRO A 266 -32.75 6.48 29.69
CA PRO A 266 -33.85 6.99 30.50
C PRO A 266 -35.24 6.52 30.01
N THR A 267 -35.40 6.20 28.73
CA THR A 267 -36.67 5.85 28.11
C THR A 267 -36.89 4.34 27.93
N VAL A 268 -35.80 3.56 28.03
CA VAL A 268 -35.82 2.09 27.96
C VAL A 268 -35.23 1.52 29.26
N ARG A 269 -35.42 0.21 29.49
CA ARG A 269 -34.80 -0.44 30.67
C ARG A 269 -33.28 -0.26 30.63
N PRO A 270 -32.63 0.36 31.65
CA PRO A 270 -31.21 0.70 31.65
C PRO A 270 -30.29 -0.50 31.37
N VAL A 271 -30.69 -1.69 31.80
CA VAL A 271 -29.96 -2.95 31.59
C VAL A 271 -29.84 -3.24 30.07
N TRP A 272 -30.90 -3.08 29.30
CA TRP A 272 -30.86 -3.30 27.85
C TRP A 272 -30.01 -2.25 27.13
N ALA A 273 -30.14 -0.98 27.52
CA ALA A 273 -29.32 0.09 26.97
C ALA A 273 -27.83 -0.15 27.25
N GLY A 274 -27.47 -0.53 28.47
CA GLY A 274 -26.11 -0.90 28.86
C GLY A 274 -25.57 -2.11 28.08
N THR A 275 -26.38 -3.16 27.94
CA THR A 275 -25.99 -4.36 27.18
C THR A 275 -25.69 -4.03 25.72
N VAL A 276 -26.55 -3.26 25.05
CA VAL A 276 -26.35 -2.85 23.66
C VAL A 276 -25.13 -1.95 23.52
N ALA A 277 -24.90 -1.02 24.46
CA ALA A 277 -23.72 -0.17 24.47
C ALA A 277 -22.43 -0.99 24.56
N VAL A 278 -22.38 -1.94 25.50
CA VAL A 278 -21.21 -2.82 25.70
C VAL A 278 -20.99 -3.71 24.47
N LEU A 279 -22.03 -4.34 23.94
CA LEU A 279 -21.91 -5.17 22.73
C LEU A 279 -21.46 -4.37 21.51
N GLY A 280 -22.00 -3.17 21.31
CA GLY A 280 -21.57 -2.29 20.23
C GLY A 280 -20.11 -1.86 20.34
N PHE A 281 -19.68 -1.48 21.54
CA PHE A 281 -18.30 -1.08 21.80
C PHE A 281 -17.31 -2.25 21.66
N THR A 282 -17.62 -3.41 22.26
CA THR A 282 -16.77 -4.60 22.14
C THR A 282 -16.64 -5.09 20.71
N ARG A 283 -17.73 -5.03 19.93
CA ARG A 283 -17.65 -5.38 18.51
C ARG A 283 -16.77 -4.41 17.71
N SER A 284 -16.86 -3.12 17.99
CA SER A 284 -16.04 -2.09 17.34
C SER A 284 -14.56 -2.31 17.64
N THR A 285 -14.19 -2.47 18.90
CA THR A 285 -12.80 -2.70 19.33
C THR A 285 -12.27 -4.07 18.86
N ALA A 286 -13.07 -5.13 18.95
CA ALA A 286 -12.66 -6.45 18.45
C ALA A 286 -12.36 -6.44 16.93
N GLY A 287 -13.04 -5.58 16.16
CA GLY A 287 -12.72 -5.35 14.76
C GLY A 287 -11.33 -4.75 14.56
N LEU A 288 -10.97 -3.78 15.40
CA LEU A 288 -9.71 -3.04 15.31
C LEU A 288 -8.47 -3.89 15.64
N ARG A 289 -8.58 -4.91 16.48
CA ARG A 289 -7.48 -5.84 16.81
C ARG A 289 -6.82 -6.50 15.60
N ARG A 290 -7.48 -6.49 14.44
CA ARG A 290 -6.87 -6.96 13.17
C ARG A 290 -5.84 -6.00 12.60
N SER A 291 -5.75 -4.79 13.11
CA SER A 291 -4.85 -3.75 12.62
C SER A 291 -3.41 -3.90 13.11
N ASN A 292 -3.15 -4.72 14.12
CA ASN A 292 -1.87 -4.88 14.83
C ASN A 292 -1.32 -3.59 15.47
N PHE A 293 -2.20 -2.65 15.81
CA PHE A 293 -1.86 -1.49 16.62
C PHE A 293 -2.05 -1.80 18.11
N ASP A 294 -1.48 -0.96 18.97
CA ASP A 294 -1.62 -1.08 20.42
C ASP A 294 -3.02 -0.69 20.89
N LEU A 295 -3.38 -1.14 22.11
CA LEU A 295 -4.70 -0.91 22.68
C LEU A 295 -5.07 0.59 22.82
N PRO A 296 -4.17 1.51 23.26
CA PRO A 296 -4.47 2.94 23.28
C PRO A 296 -4.89 3.50 21.93
N MET A 297 -4.19 3.13 20.86
CA MET A 297 -4.54 3.57 19.49
C MET A 297 -5.85 2.94 19.02
N GLU A 298 -6.12 1.66 19.36
CA GLU A 298 -7.41 1.03 19.03
C GLU A 298 -8.58 1.73 19.73
N LEU A 299 -8.43 2.11 20.99
CA LEU A 299 -9.47 2.85 21.74
C LEU A 299 -9.69 4.25 21.14
N LEU A 300 -8.60 4.97 20.84
CA LEU A 300 -8.68 6.27 20.18
C LEU A 300 -9.37 6.16 18.82
N SER A 301 -9.06 5.11 18.07
CA SER A 301 -9.66 4.82 16.77
C SER A 301 -11.15 4.45 16.88
N ALA A 302 -11.54 3.71 17.91
CA ALA A 302 -12.95 3.39 18.19
C ALA A 302 -13.78 4.64 18.47
N LEU A 303 -13.19 5.63 19.16
CA LEU A 303 -13.88 6.87 19.52
C LEU A 303 -13.93 7.88 18.36
N PHE A 304 -12.82 8.12 17.70
CA PHE A 304 -12.64 9.20 16.72
C PHE A 304 -12.37 8.70 15.31
N GLY A 305 -11.69 7.57 15.17
CA GLY A 305 -11.24 7.07 13.88
C GLY A 305 -12.36 6.57 12.98
N MET A 306 -13.40 5.93 13.55
CA MET A 306 -14.52 5.42 12.76
C MET A 306 -15.28 6.51 11.99
N PRO A 307 -15.71 7.65 12.59
CA PRO A 307 -16.31 8.73 11.84
C PRO A 307 -15.35 9.39 10.84
N MET A 308 -14.05 9.51 11.19
CA MET A 308 -13.03 10.00 10.27
C MET A 308 -12.86 9.08 9.07
N PHE A 309 -12.81 7.79 9.27
CA PHE A 309 -12.74 6.79 8.20
C PHE A 309 -13.96 6.85 7.29
N ALA A 310 -15.17 6.95 7.86
CA ALA A 310 -16.40 7.11 7.08
C ALA A 310 -16.37 8.39 6.23
N TYR A 311 -15.89 9.51 6.80
CA TYR A 311 -15.67 10.75 6.05
C TYR A 311 -14.70 10.55 4.89
N LEU A 312 -13.55 9.91 5.12
CA LEU A 312 -12.54 9.65 4.10
C LEU A 312 -13.06 8.75 2.98
N LEU A 313 -13.83 7.69 3.31
CA LEU A 313 -14.50 6.83 2.33
C LEU A 313 -15.46 7.61 1.42
N LEU A 314 -16.31 8.46 2.01
CA LEU A 314 -17.27 9.26 1.25
C LEU A 314 -16.58 10.32 0.40
N ARG A 315 -15.52 10.94 0.93
CA ARG A 315 -14.69 11.89 0.20
C ARG A 315 -14.00 11.22 -0.99
N SER A 316 -13.38 10.06 -0.77
CA SER A 316 -12.72 9.28 -1.83
C SER A 316 -13.73 8.89 -2.91
N LYS A 317 -14.91 8.38 -2.52
CA LYS A 317 -15.99 8.05 -3.45
C LYS A 317 -16.39 9.25 -4.33
N ARG A 318 -16.54 10.43 -3.72
CA ARG A 318 -16.91 11.65 -4.47
C ARG A 318 -15.80 12.09 -5.42
N ALA A 319 -14.53 12.09 -4.97
CA ALA A 319 -13.41 12.48 -5.79
C ALA A 319 -13.29 11.61 -7.06
N HIS A 320 -13.40 10.31 -6.90
CA HIS A 320 -13.40 9.36 -8.02
C HIS A 320 -14.66 9.51 -8.93
N ALA A 321 -15.82 9.78 -8.34
CA ALA A 321 -17.05 10.03 -9.12
C ALA A 321 -16.94 11.28 -9.99
N ASN A 322 -16.25 12.33 -9.49
CA ASN A 322 -16.06 13.59 -10.18
C ASN A 322 -14.83 13.59 -11.12
N GLY A 323 -14.06 12.50 -11.19
CA GLY A 323 -12.85 12.41 -12.01
C GLY A 323 -11.71 13.34 -11.56
N THR A 324 -11.72 13.79 -10.30
CA THR A 324 -10.74 14.75 -9.77
C THR A 324 -10.04 14.17 -8.55
N VAL A 325 -9.00 13.39 -8.76
CA VAL A 325 -8.19 12.82 -7.68
C VAL A 325 -6.83 13.52 -7.66
N PRO A 326 -6.60 14.50 -6.77
CA PRO A 326 -5.31 15.17 -6.66
C PRO A 326 -4.31 14.27 -5.93
N TRP A 327 -3.07 14.27 -6.40
CA TRP A 327 -1.96 13.61 -5.71
C TRP A 327 -0.62 14.23 -6.11
N LYS A 328 0.14 14.73 -5.13
CA LYS A 328 1.49 15.33 -5.32
C LYS A 328 1.57 16.29 -6.51
N GLY A 329 0.61 17.22 -6.59
CA GLY A 329 0.55 18.26 -7.64
C GLY A 329 0.07 17.79 -9.01
N ARG A 330 -0.37 16.54 -9.15
CA ARG A 330 -1.05 16.01 -10.34
C ARG A 330 -2.52 15.73 -10.05
N THR A 331 -3.37 15.79 -11.09
CA THR A 331 -4.78 15.36 -11.01
C THR A 331 -4.98 14.16 -11.91
N TYR A 332 -5.53 13.09 -11.36
CA TYR A 332 -5.85 11.87 -12.11
C TYR A 332 -7.35 11.86 -12.43
N SER A 333 -7.70 11.64 -13.70
CA SER A 333 -9.11 11.53 -14.11
C SER A 333 -9.60 10.10 -13.92
N GLY A 334 -10.63 9.94 -13.08
CA GLY A 334 -11.20 8.61 -12.80
C GLY A 334 -12.03 8.01 -13.95
N ALA A 335 -12.20 8.70 -15.08
CA ALA A 335 -12.95 8.22 -16.25
C ALA A 335 -12.19 7.11 -16.99
N GLU A 336 -10.88 7.28 -17.18
CA GLU A 336 -10.02 6.29 -17.86
C GLU A 336 -9.88 4.99 -17.06
N ALA A 337 -9.92 5.06 -15.72
CA ALA A 337 -9.84 3.88 -14.86
C ALA A 337 -11.15 3.06 -14.87
N ARG A 338 -12.32 3.64 -15.14
CA ARG A 338 -13.61 2.94 -15.15
C ARG A 338 -13.85 2.13 -16.42
N GLU A 339 -13.51 2.64 -17.59
CA GLU A 339 -13.72 1.90 -18.85
C GLU A 339 -12.88 0.61 -18.91
N LEU A 340 -11.68 0.63 -18.31
CA LEU A 340 -10.81 -0.54 -18.24
C LEU A 340 -11.22 -1.54 -17.15
N SER A 341 -11.82 -1.08 -16.03
CA SER A 341 -12.28 -1.96 -14.96
C SER A 341 -13.58 -2.70 -15.35
N ASP A 342 -14.50 -2.05 -16.03
CA ASP A 342 -15.75 -2.66 -16.49
C ASP A 342 -15.55 -3.65 -17.65
N SER A 343 -14.53 -3.44 -18.49
CA SER A 343 -14.22 -4.34 -19.60
C SER A 343 -13.45 -5.61 -19.16
N LYS A 344 -12.86 -5.64 -17.95
CA LYS A 344 -12.01 -6.74 -17.44
C LYS A 344 -12.57 -7.49 -16.23
N GLN A 345 -13.73 -7.11 -15.67
CA GLN A 345 -14.40 -7.93 -14.67
C GLN A 345 -15.28 -8.98 -15.38
N PRO A 346 -15.00 -10.29 -15.25
CA PRO A 346 -16.02 -11.27 -15.54
C PRO A 346 -17.18 -11.00 -14.56
N ARG A 347 -18.35 -10.69 -15.12
CA ARG A 347 -19.59 -10.61 -14.35
C ARG A 347 -19.77 -11.93 -13.61
N LEU A 348 -19.50 -11.95 -12.32
CA LEU A 348 -19.95 -13.03 -11.46
C LEU A 348 -21.49 -12.97 -11.48
N LEU A 349 -22.07 -13.73 -12.39
CA LEU A 349 -23.49 -14.06 -12.37
C LEU A 349 -23.72 -14.81 -11.05
N LEU A 350 -24.28 -14.11 -10.07
CA LEU A 350 -24.95 -14.73 -8.95
C LEU A 350 -26.15 -15.52 -9.55
N ARG A 351 -25.92 -16.78 -9.86
CA ARG A 351 -27.01 -17.73 -9.96
C ARG A 351 -27.54 -17.94 -8.54
N THR A 352 -28.64 -17.32 -8.25
CA THR A 352 -29.59 -17.77 -7.24
C THR A 352 -30.20 -19.05 -7.80
N GLU A 353 -29.78 -20.18 -7.34
CA GLU A 353 -30.57 -21.43 -7.42
C GLU A 353 -31.27 -21.62 -6.08
N HIS A 354 -32.53 -21.92 -6.18
CA HIS A 354 -33.58 -22.10 -5.15
C HIS A 354 -33.22 -23.14 -4.08
#